data_d52ab14f296bd1231b7aef65da1f1d4d
#
_entry.id   d52ab14f296bd1231b7aef65da1f1d4d
#
_cell.length_a   1.000
_cell.length_b   1.000
_cell.length_c   1.000
_cell.angle_alpha   90.00
_cell.angle_beta   90.00
_cell.angle_gamma   90.00
#
_symmetry.space_group_name_H-M   'P 1'
#
loop_
_entity.id
_entity.type
_entity.pdbx_description
1 polymer ?
#
loop_
_entity_poly.entity_id
_entity_poly.type
_entity_poly.pdbx_seq_one_letter_code
_entity_poly.pdbx_strand_id
1 'polypeptide(L)'
;MTKRHNSKHKVDRRLKANLWGRPKSPFNARAYPPGQHGQNKKGKPSDYGLQLQAKQKLKASYGNINERQFRNIYRKALSKRGDTSENLIGLLERRLDTVVYRAKFAPTVFSARQLINHGHIKVNKKRVNISSFMIDDSDIIELAEKSKKLTMVEGAQQLSLIHISE
;
A
#
# COMPACT_ATOMS: atom_id res chain seq x y z
N MET A 1 -14.84 9.12 -0.35
CA MET A 1 -13.98 7.89 -0.28
C MET A 1 -14.07 7.14 -1.60
N THR A 2 -12.98 6.87 -2.29
CA THR A 2 -13.00 6.15 -3.58
C THR A 2 -13.27 4.67 -3.31
N LYS A 3 -14.40 4.15 -3.77
CA LYS A 3 -14.69 2.72 -3.67
C LYS A 3 -13.65 1.90 -4.44
N ARG A 4 -13.21 0.81 -3.85
CA ARG A 4 -12.32 -0.14 -4.49
C ARG A 4 -13.13 -1.04 -5.42
N HIS A 5 -13.00 -0.82 -6.73
CA HIS A 5 -13.75 -1.59 -7.72
C HIS A 5 -13.14 -2.96 -8.06
N ASN A 6 -11.84 -3.14 -7.82
CA ASN A 6 -11.13 -4.36 -8.19
C ASN A 6 -10.76 -5.22 -6.97
N SER A 7 -10.96 -6.53 -7.10
CA SER A 7 -10.43 -7.49 -6.15
C SER A 7 -8.89 -7.37 -6.10
N LYS A 8 -8.32 -7.32 -4.89
CA LYS A 8 -6.87 -7.22 -4.69
C LYS A 8 -6.09 -8.35 -5.37
N HIS A 9 -6.62 -9.55 -5.37
CA HIS A 9 -5.96 -10.72 -5.97
C HIS A 9 -6.02 -10.75 -7.50
N LYS A 10 -6.98 -10.06 -8.12
CA LYS A 10 -6.95 -9.83 -9.57
C LYS A 10 -5.81 -8.91 -9.97
N VAL A 11 -5.44 -7.99 -9.08
CA VAL A 11 -4.30 -7.08 -9.30
C VAL A 11 -3.00 -7.87 -9.32
N ASP A 12 -2.75 -8.75 -8.33
CA ASP A 12 -1.57 -9.61 -8.27
C ASP A 12 -1.40 -10.43 -9.54
N ARG A 13 -2.45 -11.12 -9.97
CA ARG A 13 -2.43 -11.94 -11.19
C ARG A 13 -2.22 -11.11 -12.45
N ARG A 14 -2.84 -9.93 -12.56
CA ARG A 14 -2.67 -9.03 -13.72
C ARG A 14 -1.25 -8.52 -13.83
N LEU A 15 -0.64 -8.18 -12.71
CA LEU A 15 0.70 -7.62 -12.63
C LEU A 15 1.80 -8.68 -12.54
N LYS A 16 1.42 -9.96 -12.51
CA LYS A 16 2.33 -11.12 -12.41
C LYS A 16 3.31 -10.97 -11.23
N ALA A 17 2.80 -10.59 -10.08
CA ALA A 17 3.59 -10.43 -8.86
C ALA A 17 2.72 -10.62 -7.62
N ASN A 18 3.26 -11.27 -6.57
CA ASN A 18 2.65 -11.28 -5.25
C ASN A 18 3.03 -9.97 -4.52
N LEU A 19 2.25 -8.92 -4.77
CA LEU A 19 2.57 -7.55 -4.36
C LEU A 19 2.66 -7.34 -2.84
N TRP A 20 1.98 -8.18 -2.08
CA TRP A 20 1.89 -8.03 -0.61
C TRP A 20 2.47 -9.21 0.15
N GLY A 21 3.26 -10.07 -0.52
CA GLY A 21 3.96 -11.21 0.09
C GLY A 21 3.06 -12.24 0.78
N ARG A 22 1.79 -12.34 0.39
CA ARG A 22 0.84 -13.23 1.05
C ARG A 22 1.01 -14.68 0.61
N PRO A 23 1.18 -15.63 1.54
CA PRO A 23 1.29 -17.06 1.21
C PRO A 23 0.07 -17.58 0.43
N LYS A 24 -1.13 -17.13 0.81
CA LYS A 24 -2.40 -17.51 0.18
C LYS A 24 -2.76 -16.65 -1.05
N SER A 25 -1.80 -15.94 -1.67
CA SER A 25 -2.10 -15.20 -2.91
C SER A 25 -2.42 -16.17 -4.05
N PRO A 26 -3.55 -15.98 -4.78
CA PRO A 26 -3.89 -16.79 -5.93
C PRO A 26 -2.85 -16.73 -7.06
N PHE A 27 -1.96 -15.75 -7.06
CA PHE A 27 -0.84 -15.67 -8.00
C PHE A 27 0.14 -16.83 -7.82
N ASN A 28 0.36 -17.30 -6.59
CA ASN A 28 1.27 -18.41 -6.31
C ASN A 28 0.80 -19.71 -6.96
N ALA A 29 -0.53 -19.93 -7.04
CA ALA A 29 -1.13 -21.12 -7.68
C ALA A 29 -1.45 -20.89 -9.17
N ARG A 30 -1.73 -19.64 -9.58
CA ARG A 30 -2.19 -19.28 -10.92
C ARG A 30 -1.44 -18.05 -11.42
N ALA A 31 -0.23 -18.22 -11.93
CA ALA A 31 0.66 -17.14 -12.39
C ALA A 31 0.21 -16.46 -13.72
N TYR A 32 -0.96 -16.79 -14.24
CA TYR A 32 -1.52 -16.20 -15.45
C TYR A 32 -2.55 -15.09 -15.14
N PRO A 33 -2.78 -14.15 -16.06
CA PRO A 33 -3.73 -13.06 -15.88
C PRO A 33 -5.15 -13.55 -15.55
N PRO A 34 -5.97 -12.78 -14.84
CA PRO A 34 -7.35 -13.14 -14.55
C PRO A 34 -8.23 -13.03 -15.81
N GLY A 35 -9.32 -13.76 -15.84
CA GLY A 35 -10.33 -13.76 -16.91
C GLY A 35 -10.30 -15.02 -17.76
N GLN A 36 -11.31 -15.18 -18.60
CA GLN A 36 -11.52 -16.36 -19.45
C GLN A 36 -10.32 -16.63 -20.38
N HIS A 37 -9.73 -15.60 -20.94
CA HIS A 37 -8.61 -15.69 -21.89
C HIS A 37 -7.23 -15.55 -21.23
N GLY A 38 -7.15 -15.55 -19.89
CA GLY A 38 -5.89 -15.33 -19.17
C GLY A 38 -4.82 -16.37 -19.46
N GLN A 39 -5.20 -17.64 -19.60
CA GLN A 39 -4.29 -18.75 -19.89
C GLN A 39 -3.74 -18.70 -21.34
N ASN A 40 -4.56 -18.23 -22.28
CA ASN A 40 -4.22 -18.22 -23.70
C ASN A 40 -3.48 -16.94 -24.12
N LYS A 41 -3.27 -15.99 -23.21
CA LYS A 41 -2.56 -14.76 -23.49
C LYS A 41 -1.08 -15.01 -23.69
N LYS A 42 -0.71 -15.39 -24.90
CA LYS A 42 0.66 -15.50 -25.39
C LYS A 42 1.05 -14.20 -26.08
N GLY A 43 2.10 -13.55 -25.64
CA GLY A 43 2.60 -12.34 -26.29
C GLY A 43 3.64 -11.64 -25.41
N LYS A 44 4.74 -11.24 -26.04
CA LYS A 44 5.75 -10.40 -25.38
C LYS A 44 5.18 -9.00 -25.20
N PRO A 45 5.20 -8.42 -24.01
CA PRO A 45 4.75 -7.05 -23.83
C PRO A 45 5.67 -6.08 -24.57
N SER A 46 5.11 -4.99 -25.10
CA SER A 46 5.89 -3.89 -25.66
C SER A 46 6.64 -3.13 -24.55
N ASP A 47 7.65 -2.35 -24.90
CA ASP A 47 8.41 -1.55 -23.92
C ASP A 47 7.50 -0.60 -23.15
N TYR A 48 6.57 0.06 -23.82
CA TYR A 48 5.54 0.86 -23.15
C TYR A 48 4.70 0.02 -22.18
N GLY A 49 4.33 -1.20 -22.57
CA GLY A 49 3.57 -2.13 -21.73
C GLY A 49 4.33 -2.52 -20.45
N LEU A 50 5.65 -2.72 -20.55
CA LEU A 50 6.54 -3.00 -19.40
C LEU A 50 6.60 -1.80 -18.45
N GLN A 51 6.82 -0.60 -18.98
CA GLN A 51 6.86 0.64 -18.17
C GLN A 51 5.52 0.90 -17.48
N LEU A 52 4.41 0.73 -18.19
CA LEU A 52 3.07 0.86 -17.62
C LEU A 52 2.84 -0.18 -16.50
N GLN A 53 3.27 -1.42 -16.71
CA GLN A 53 3.16 -2.48 -15.70
C GLN A 53 4.00 -2.15 -14.46
N ALA A 54 5.21 -1.63 -14.61
CA ALA A 54 6.06 -1.20 -13.51
C ALA A 54 5.39 -0.09 -12.68
N LYS A 55 4.84 0.94 -13.35
CA LYS A 55 4.05 2.00 -12.69
C LYS A 55 2.86 1.43 -11.93
N GLN A 56 2.11 0.50 -12.53
CA GLN A 56 0.96 -0.12 -11.89
C GLN A 56 1.35 -0.99 -10.69
N LYS A 57 2.50 -1.69 -10.75
CA LYS A 57 3.05 -2.43 -9.60
C LYS A 57 3.35 -1.49 -8.44
N LEU A 58 4.05 -0.38 -8.71
CA LEU A 58 4.35 0.62 -7.67
C LEU A 58 3.09 1.18 -7.03
N LYS A 59 2.11 1.61 -7.81
CA LYS A 59 0.82 2.09 -7.29
C LYS A 59 0.08 1.04 -6.45
N ALA A 60 0.11 -0.20 -6.88
CA ALA A 60 -0.58 -1.30 -6.21
C ALA A 60 0.08 -1.67 -4.89
N SER A 61 1.41 -1.69 -4.80
CA SER A 61 2.14 -2.00 -3.55
C SER A 61 1.76 -1.03 -2.43
N TYR A 62 1.53 0.25 -2.75
CA TYR A 62 1.02 1.25 -1.80
C TYR A 62 -0.53 1.23 -1.64
N GLY A 63 -1.15 0.07 -1.80
CA GLY A 63 -2.58 -0.13 -1.59
C GLY A 63 -3.46 0.40 -2.72
N ASN A 64 -2.99 0.32 -3.95
CA ASN A 64 -3.70 0.71 -5.15
C ASN A 64 -4.10 2.20 -5.15
N ILE A 65 -3.11 3.06 -5.03
CA ILE A 65 -3.29 4.52 -5.10
C ILE A 65 -3.93 4.88 -6.45
N ASN A 66 -4.86 5.81 -6.41
CA ASN A 66 -5.56 6.28 -7.60
C ASN A 66 -4.58 7.09 -8.51
N GLU A 67 -4.82 7.10 -9.82
CA GLU A 67 -3.93 7.73 -10.81
C GLU A 67 -3.74 9.22 -10.57
N ARG A 68 -4.81 9.94 -10.19
CA ARG A 68 -4.75 11.37 -9.88
C ARG A 68 -3.83 11.66 -8.69
N GLN A 69 -3.97 10.88 -7.62
CA GLN A 69 -3.11 11.02 -6.43
C GLN A 69 -1.65 10.71 -6.77
N PHE A 70 -1.40 9.61 -7.49
CA PHE A 70 -0.06 9.23 -7.90
C PHE A 70 0.60 10.31 -8.77
N ARG A 71 -0.13 10.85 -9.75
CA ARG A 71 0.35 11.95 -10.60
C ARG A 71 0.68 13.20 -9.79
N ASN A 72 -0.13 13.55 -8.80
CA ASN A 72 0.14 14.69 -7.93
C ASN A 72 1.40 14.47 -7.07
N ILE A 73 1.61 13.27 -6.54
CA ILE A 73 2.82 12.91 -5.79
C ILE A 73 4.05 12.97 -6.70
N TYR A 74 3.95 12.44 -7.92
CA TYR A 74 5.03 12.50 -8.91
C TYR A 74 5.40 13.94 -9.28
N ARG A 75 4.43 14.82 -9.50
CA ARG A 75 4.69 16.26 -9.74
C ARG A 75 5.41 16.92 -8.57
N LYS A 76 5.02 16.60 -7.35
CA LYS A 76 5.72 17.07 -6.14
C LYS A 76 7.14 16.51 -6.04
N ALA A 77 7.38 15.26 -6.45
CA ALA A 77 8.70 14.68 -6.49
C ALA A 77 9.62 15.39 -7.51
N LEU A 78 9.08 15.72 -8.68
CA LEU A 78 9.82 16.47 -9.71
C LEU A 78 10.22 17.88 -9.27
N SER A 79 9.41 18.54 -8.44
CA SER A 79 9.71 19.89 -7.95
C SER A 79 10.76 19.92 -6.83
N LYS A 80 11.11 18.77 -6.25
CA LYS A 80 12.14 18.67 -5.22
C LYS A 80 13.53 18.49 -5.84
N ARG A 81 14.56 19.05 -5.18
CA ARG A 81 15.97 18.84 -5.55
C ARG A 81 16.38 17.39 -5.27
N GLY A 82 17.29 16.86 -6.08
CA GLY A 82 17.82 15.49 -5.95
C GLY A 82 17.18 14.51 -6.93
N ASP A 83 17.38 13.22 -6.70
CA ASP A 83 16.81 12.18 -7.57
C ASP A 83 15.29 12.10 -7.42
N THR A 84 14.62 12.17 -8.57
CA THR A 84 13.16 12.10 -8.64
C THR A 84 12.62 10.77 -8.13
N SER A 85 13.33 9.68 -8.33
CA SER A 85 12.91 8.34 -7.90
C SER A 85 12.92 8.23 -6.37
N GLU A 86 14.00 8.70 -5.75
CA GLU A 86 14.11 8.74 -4.28
C GLU A 86 13.05 9.66 -3.67
N ASN A 87 12.88 10.85 -4.24
CA ASN A 87 11.86 11.80 -3.81
C ASN A 87 10.45 11.22 -3.92
N LEU A 88 10.17 10.47 -5.01
CA LEU A 88 8.87 9.83 -5.21
C LEU A 88 8.61 8.74 -4.16
N ILE A 89 9.59 7.87 -3.91
CA ILE A 89 9.48 6.82 -2.89
C ILE A 89 9.34 7.45 -1.51
N GLY A 90 10.15 8.45 -1.18
CA GLY A 90 10.07 9.17 0.09
C GLY A 90 8.67 9.78 0.33
N LEU A 91 8.07 10.40 -0.69
CA LEU A 91 6.71 10.93 -0.58
C LEU A 91 5.66 9.83 -0.45
N LEU A 92 5.84 8.68 -1.08
CA LEU A 92 4.92 7.54 -0.93
C LEU A 92 5.03 6.90 0.46
N GLU A 93 6.23 6.81 1.03
CA GLU A 93 6.46 6.28 2.38
C GLU A 93 5.95 7.25 3.48
N ARG A 94 5.95 8.56 3.25
CA ARG A 94 5.41 9.56 4.18
C ARG A 94 3.88 9.61 4.27
N ARG A 95 3.17 8.78 3.52
CA ARG A 95 1.70 8.69 3.65
C ARG A 95 1.31 8.00 4.94
N LEU A 96 0.31 8.52 5.63
CA LEU A 96 -0.15 7.97 6.91
C LEU A 96 -0.55 6.48 6.80
N ASP A 97 -1.19 6.07 5.70
CA ASP A 97 -1.57 4.66 5.48
C ASP A 97 -0.32 3.75 5.38
N THR A 98 0.74 4.22 4.75
CA THR A 98 2.01 3.50 4.64
C THR A 98 2.73 3.45 5.99
N VAL A 99 2.84 4.58 6.70
CA VAL A 99 3.52 4.66 8.00
C VAL A 99 2.84 3.76 9.03
N VAL A 100 1.50 3.80 9.13
CA VAL A 100 0.72 2.92 10.02
C VAL A 100 0.93 1.45 9.70
N TYR A 101 1.04 1.10 8.43
CA TYR A 101 1.36 -0.27 8.00
C TYR A 101 2.80 -0.67 8.36
N ARG A 102 3.79 0.21 8.09
CA ARG A 102 5.21 -0.04 8.41
C ARG A 102 5.44 -0.14 9.92
N ALA A 103 4.75 0.70 10.70
CA ALA A 103 4.78 0.65 12.17
C ALA A 103 4.05 -0.58 12.75
N LYS A 104 3.54 -1.50 11.91
CA LYS A 104 2.85 -2.73 12.34
C LYS A 104 1.61 -2.50 13.21
N PHE A 105 0.94 -1.36 13.06
CA PHE A 105 -0.38 -1.17 13.67
C PHE A 105 -1.50 -1.90 12.91
N ALA A 106 -1.22 -2.33 11.70
CA ALA A 106 -2.16 -3.09 10.89
C ALA A 106 -1.43 -4.15 10.04
N PRO A 107 -2.03 -5.32 9.81
CA PRO A 107 -1.41 -6.40 9.05
C PRO A 107 -1.35 -6.13 7.54
N THR A 108 -2.05 -5.13 7.04
CA THR A 108 -2.06 -4.76 5.62
C THR A 108 -2.31 -3.27 5.42
N VAL A 109 -1.84 -2.71 4.31
CA VAL A 109 -2.11 -1.30 3.93
C VAL A 109 -3.63 -1.01 3.88
N PHE A 110 -4.44 -1.99 3.49
CA PHE A 110 -5.90 -1.84 3.44
C PHE A 110 -6.52 -1.78 4.83
N SER A 111 -6.03 -2.59 5.77
CA SER A 111 -6.42 -2.50 7.18
C SER A 111 -5.96 -1.19 7.80
N ALA A 112 -4.75 -0.73 7.48
CA ALA A 112 -4.24 0.58 7.93
C ALA A 112 -5.18 1.71 7.50
N ARG A 113 -5.62 1.71 6.24
CA ARG A 113 -6.61 2.69 5.75
C ARG A 113 -7.93 2.62 6.49
N GLN A 114 -8.39 1.43 6.81
CA GLN A 114 -9.62 1.25 7.58
C GLN A 114 -9.48 1.82 8.98
N LEU A 115 -8.38 1.53 9.68
CA LEU A 115 -8.09 2.10 11.00
C LEU A 115 -8.07 3.63 10.98
N ILE A 116 -7.39 4.22 9.99
CA ILE A 116 -7.33 5.67 9.84
C ILE A 116 -8.72 6.25 9.58
N ASN A 117 -9.46 5.71 8.60
CA ASN A 117 -10.77 6.22 8.21
C ASN A 117 -11.80 6.13 9.35
N HIS A 118 -11.68 5.14 10.20
CA HIS A 118 -12.51 4.98 11.41
C HIS A 118 -12.02 5.87 12.56
N GLY A 119 -10.88 6.57 12.39
CA GLY A 119 -10.35 7.52 13.35
C GLY A 119 -9.72 6.88 14.57
N HIS A 120 -9.13 5.71 14.41
CA HIS A 120 -8.37 5.03 15.46
C HIS A 120 -6.93 5.56 15.59
N ILE A 121 -6.51 6.43 14.68
CA ILE A 121 -5.16 6.99 14.63
C ILE A 121 -5.19 8.47 15.01
N LYS A 122 -4.22 8.88 15.83
CA LYS A 122 -3.94 10.27 16.17
C LYS A 122 -2.55 10.64 15.67
N VAL A 123 -2.43 11.86 15.17
CA VAL A 123 -1.14 12.50 14.83
C VAL A 123 -1.02 13.74 15.69
N ASN A 124 0.05 13.85 16.46
CA ASN A 124 0.26 14.95 17.42
C ASN A 124 -0.97 15.16 18.33
N LYS A 125 -1.48 14.06 18.91
CA LYS A 125 -2.68 14.02 19.78
C LYS A 125 -3.99 14.37 19.09
N LYS A 126 -4.00 14.78 17.82
CA LYS A 126 -5.19 15.10 17.04
C LYS A 126 -5.65 13.87 16.21
N ARG A 127 -6.95 13.61 16.21
CA ARG A 127 -7.54 12.53 15.41
C ARG A 127 -7.44 12.86 13.92
N VAL A 128 -6.88 11.95 13.13
CA VAL A 128 -6.80 12.06 11.67
C VAL A 128 -7.56 10.91 11.03
N ASN A 129 -8.46 11.23 10.09
CA ASN A 129 -9.28 10.25 9.36
C ASN A 129 -8.96 10.21 7.86
N ILE A 130 -7.89 10.84 7.43
CA ILE A 130 -7.47 10.92 6.03
C ILE A 130 -6.25 10.02 5.83
N SER A 131 -6.41 8.91 5.10
CA SER A 131 -5.34 7.93 4.87
C SER A 131 -4.18 8.47 4.02
N SER A 132 -4.43 9.48 3.19
CA SER A 132 -3.41 10.13 2.36
C SER A 132 -2.73 11.33 3.05
N PHE A 133 -2.96 11.53 4.35
CA PHE A 133 -2.28 12.57 5.12
C PHE A 133 -0.77 12.35 5.05
N MET A 134 -0.02 13.43 4.85
CA MET A 134 1.45 13.37 4.78
C MET A 134 2.01 13.62 6.16
N ILE A 135 2.91 12.74 6.58
CA ILE A 135 3.58 12.79 7.89
C ILE A 135 4.95 13.42 7.72
N ASP A 136 5.33 14.27 8.64
CA ASP A 136 6.68 14.80 8.78
C ASP A 136 7.49 14.01 9.81
N ASP A 137 8.82 14.12 9.75
CA ASP A 137 9.73 13.30 10.57
C ASP A 137 9.61 13.59 12.08
N SER A 138 9.06 14.75 12.44
CA SER A 138 8.79 15.17 13.83
C SER A 138 7.41 14.76 14.35
N ASP A 139 6.54 14.20 13.50
CA ASP A 139 5.18 13.86 13.89
C ASP A 139 5.11 12.61 14.75
N ILE A 140 4.35 12.67 15.83
CA ILE A 140 4.08 11.54 16.73
C ILE A 140 2.76 10.88 16.33
N ILE A 141 2.83 9.58 16.03
CA ILE A 141 1.66 8.77 15.64
C ILE A 141 1.28 7.86 16.80
N GLU A 142 0.03 7.96 17.21
CA GLU A 142 -0.52 7.20 18.33
C GLU A 142 -1.82 6.49 17.94
N LEU A 143 -2.08 5.34 18.57
CA LEU A 143 -3.40 4.71 18.56
C LEU A 143 -4.31 5.38 19.60
N ALA A 144 -5.58 5.57 19.26
CA ALA A 144 -6.58 5.98 20.24
C ALA A 144 -6.68 4.92 21.35
N GLU A 145 -6.82 5.34 22.61
CA GLU A 145 -6.83 4.44 23.77
C GLU A 145 -7.79 3.25 23.63
N LYS A 146 -9.01 3.53 23.16
CA LYS A 146 -10.04 2.49 22.93
C LYS A 146 -9.63 1.49 21.83
N SER A 147 -8.68 1.83 20.99
CA SER A 147 -8.26 1.04 19.83
C SER A 147 -7.03 0.18 20.08
N LYS A 148 -6.34 0.38 21.18
CA LYS A 148 -5.16 -0.42 21.58
C LYS A 148 -5.51 -1.90 21.80
N LYS A 149 -6.74 -2.17 22.27
CA LYS A 149 -7.28 -3.52 22.53
C LYS A 149 -7.92 -4.18 21.31
N LEU A 150 -7.77 -3.65 20.12
CA LEU A 150 -8.30 -4.28 18.92
C LEU A 150 -7.47 -5.51 18.54
N THR A 151 -8.12 -6.66 18.41
CA THR A 151 -7.48 -7.95 18.04
C THR A 151 -6.64 -7.85 16.76
N MET A 152 -7.01 -6.96 15.83
CA MET A 152 -6.26 -6.69 14.61
C MET A 152 -4.89 -6.04 14.89
N VAL A 153 -4.82 -5.16 15.87
CA VAL A 153 -3.58 -4.47 16.28
C VAL A 153 -2.67 -5.44 17.03
N GLU A 154 -3.23 -6.16 17.97
CA GLU A 154 -2.49 -7.19 18.75
C GLU A 154 -1.92 -8.28 17.81
N GLY A 155 -2.72 -8.79 16.88
CA GLY A 155 -2.28 -9.77 15.90
C GLY A 155 -1.21 -9.25 14.94
N ALA A 156 -1.25 -7.96 14.58
CA ALA A 156 -0.22 -7.35 13.74
C ALA A 156 1.11 -7.19 14.49
N GLN A 157 1.07 -6.88 15.76
CA GLN A 157 2.25 -6.79 16.62
C GLN A 157 2.89 -8.16 16.88
N GLN A 158 2.09 -9.19 17.13
CA GLN A 158 2.57 -10.56 17.29
C GLN A 158 3.31 -11.07 16.06
N LEU A 159 2.76 -10.84 14.85
CA LEU A 159 3.43 -11.18 13.60
C LEU A 159 4.78 -10.46 13.41
N SER A 160 4.91 -9.27 13.96
CA SER A 160 6.17 -8.51 13.94
C SER A 160 7.25 -9.12 14.82
N LEU A 161 6.89 -9.67 15.97
CA LEU A 161 7.83 -10.32 16.90
C LEU A 161 8.37 -11.64 16.34
N ILE A 162 7.57 -12.39 15.59
CA ILE A 162 7.99 -13.64 14.98
C ILE A 162 9.07 -13.41 13.89
N HIS A 163 8.99 -12.32 13.13
CA HIS A 163 9.97 -11.98 12.10
C HIS A 163 11.30 -11.42 12.62
N ILE A 164 11.39 -11.07 13.89
CA ILE A 164 12.63 -10.58 14.53
C ILE A 164 13.45 -11.75 15.09
N SER A 165 12.85 -12.91 15.25
CA SER A 165 13.48 -14.10 15.85
C SER A 165 14.04 -15.11 14.82
N GLU A 166 13.93 -14.84 13.52
CA GLU A 166 14.57 -15.57 12.42
C GLU A 166 15.72 -14.75 11.82
#